data_f1114f39f53da5c565be42efe57aa497
#
_entry.id   f1114f39f53da5c565be42efe57aa497
#
_cell.length_a   1.000
_cell.length_b   1.000
_cell.length_c   1.000
_cell.angle_alpha   90.00
_cell.angle_beta   90.00
_cell.angle_gamma   90.00
#
_symmetry.space_group_name_H-M   'P 1'
#
loop_
_entity.id
_entity.type
_entity.pdbx_description
1 polymer ?
#
loop_
_entity_poly.entity_id
_entity_poly.type
_entity_poly.pdbx_seq_one_letter_code
_entity_poly.pdbx_strand_id
1 'polypeptide(L)'
;MSNLDTALAIAIQAHAGQVDKAGQPYILHPLRLMFQMETEEEMITTVLHDVVEDSNVTLDALRQAGFSEEMVTAVAAVSRQDDETYEEFIRRLR
;
A
#
# COMPACT_ATOMS: atom_id res chain seq x y z
N MET A 1 -4.61 -7.53 -16.57
CA MET A 1 -4.81 -7.76 -15.13
C MET A 1 -3.68 -7.08 -14.35
N SER A 2 -4.06 -6.35 -13.31
CA SER A 2 -3.06 -5.61 -12.55
C SER A 2 -2.38 -6.50 -11.52
N ASN A 3 -1.10 -6.28 -11.30
CA ASN A 3 -0.25 -7.12 -10.48
C ASN A 3 0.68 -6.25 -9.64
N LEU A 4 1.68 -6.87 -9.03
CA LEU A 4 2.63 -6.16 -8.19
C LEU A 4 3.36 -5.05 -8.94
N ASP A 5 3.72 -5.30 -10.20
CA ASP A 5 4.39 -4.26 -11.01
C ASP A 5 3.54 -3.02 -11.12
N THR A 6 2.24 -3.19 -11.36
CA THR A 6 1.31 -2.06 -11.46
C THR A 6 1.18 -1.36 -10.11
N ALA A 7 1.09 -2.12 -9.02
CA ALA A 7 1.01 -1.54 -7.68
C ALA A 7 2.25 -0.71 -7.36
N LEU A 8 3.43 -1.23 -7.70
CA LEU A 8 4.67 -0.50 -7.46
C LEU A 8 4.77 0.77 -8.28
N ALA A 9 4.32 0.71 -9.54
CA ALA A 9 4.33 1.90 -10.39
C ALA A 9 3.44 2.99 -9.82
N ILE A 10 2.26 2.61 -9.33
CA ILE A 10 1.35 3.56 -8.69
C ILE A 10 2.00 4.15 -7.44
N ALA A 11 2.62 3.30 -6.62
CA ALA A 11 3.22 3.76 -5.38
C ALA A 11 4.39 4.71 -5.62
N ILE A 12 5.24 4.39 -6.59
CA ILE A 12 6.37 5.25 -6.92
C ILE A 12 5.88 6.63 -7.34
N GLN A 13 4.85 6.68 -8.15
CA GLN A 13 4.28 7.96 -8.59
C GLN A 13 3.58 8.69 -7.45
N ALA A 14 2.81 7.97 -6.65
CA ALA A 14 2.04 8.57 -5.58
C ALA A 14 2.93 9.17 -4.49
N HIS A 15 4.04 8.52 -4.19
CA HIS A 15 4.95 8.97 -3.14
C HIS A 15 6.12 9.79 -3.66
N ALA A 16 6.13 10.12 -4.96
CA ALA A 16 7.22 10.89 -5.54
C ALA A 16 7.35 12.24 -4.81
N GLY A 17 8.56 12.54 -4.37
CA GLY A 17 8.84 13.80 -3.67
C GLY A 17 8.55 13.76 -2.18
N GLN A 18 7.93 12.71 -1.67
CA GLN A 18 7.68 12.57 -0.24
C GLN A 18 8.93 12.03 0.45
N VAL A 19 9.16 12.52 1.66
CA VAL A 19 10.29 12.04 2.48
C VAL A 19 9.77 11.69 3.87
N ASP A 20 10.49 10.81 4.55
CA ASP A 20 10.16 10.45 5.92
C ASP A 20 10.84 11.43 6.89
N LYS A 21 10.72 11.16 8.19
CA LYS A 21 11.27 12.04 9.20
C LYS A 21 12.78 12.13 9.16
N ALA A 22 13.44 11.12 8.60
CA ALA A 22 14.89 11.10 8.47
C ALA A 22 15.36 11.71 7.14
N GLY A 23 14.44 12.20 6.31
CA GLY A 23 14.76 12.79 5.02
C GLY A 23 14.99 11.78 3.90
N GLN A 24 14.66 10.50 4.14
CA GLN A 24 14.79 9.47 3.13
C GLN A 24 13.54 9.42 2.25
N PRO A 25 13.66 8.98 0.99
CA PRO A 25 12.48 8.86 0.15
C PRO A 25 11.40 7.99 0.80
N TYR A 26 10.20 8.50 0.86
CA TYR A 26 9.11 7.81 1.56
C TYR A 26 8.81 6.44 0.98
N ILE A 27 9.01 6.24 -0.32
CA ILE A 27 8.73 4.97 -0.99
C ILE A 27 9.47 3.79 -0.34
N LEU A 28 10.59 4.06 0.32
CA LEU A 28 11.34 2.98 0.98
C LEU A 28 10.55 2.32 2.09
N HIS A 29 9.63 3.06 2.70
CA HIS A 29 8.82 2.53 3.80
C HIS A 29 7.87 1.42 3.35
N PRO A 30 6.97 1.64 2.38
CA PRO A 30 6.13 0.54 1.91
C PRO A 30 6.91 -0.60 1.29
N LEU A 31 8.06 -0.32 0.69
CA LEU A 31 8.89 -1.37 0.13
C LEU A 31 9.45 -2.28 1.22
N ARG A 32 9.89 -1.70 2.35
CA ARG A 32 10.38 -2.51 3.46
C ARG A 32 9.29 -3.42 4.01
N LEU A 33 8.09 -2.90 4.14
CA LEU A 33 6.97 -3.71 4.61
C LEU A 33 6.63 -4.81 3.60
N MET A 34 6.66 -4.48 2.33
CA MET A 34 6.37 -5.42 1.27
C MET A 34 7.30 -6.64 1.35
N PHE A 35 8.59 -6.39 1.60
CA PHE A 35 9.55 -7.49 1.68
C PHE A 35 9.33 -8.41 2.87
N GLN A 36 8.51 -8.00 3.83
CA GLN A 36 8.17 -8.85 4.97
C GLN A 36 6.96 -9.74 4.69
N MET A 37 6.28 -9.53 3.57
CA MET A 37 5.11 -10.30 3.21
C MET A 37 5.51 -11.56 2.45
N GLU A 38 4.66 -12.58 2.52
CA GLU A 38 4.98 -13.89 1.96
C GLU A 38 4.38 -14.13 0.58
N THR A 39 3.24 -13.50 0.27
CA THR A 39 2.58 -13.71 -1.01
C THR A 39 2.51 -12.41 -1.79
N GLU A 40 2.33 -12.54 -3.11
CA GLU A 40 2.18 -11.37 -3.96
C GLU A 40 0.95 -10.56 -3.56
N GLU A 41 -0.15 -11.22 -3.22
CA GLU A 41 -1.36 -10.53 -2.80
C GLU A 41 -1.12 -9.67 -1.56
N GLU A 42 -0.38 -10.22 -0.60
CA GLU A 42 -0.05 -9.47 0.60
C GLU A 42 0.85 -8.28 0.29
N MET A 43 1.80 -8.47 -0.62
CA MET A 43 2.70 -7.40 -1.04
C MET A 43 1.93 -6.27 -1.70
N ILE A 44 1.01 -6.60 -2.62
CA ILE A 44 0.18 -5.61 -3.30
C ILE A 44 -0.67 -4.86 -2.29
N THR A 45 -1.32 -5.58 -1.39
CA THR A 45 -2.19 -4.98 -0.38
C THR A 45 -1.41 -4.00 0.49
N THR A 46 -0.22 -4.40 0.92
CA THR A 46 0.62 -3.56 1.76
C THR A 46 1.02 -2.28 1.05
N VAL A 47 1.48 -2.39 -0.20
CA VAL A 47 1.90 -1.23 -0.97
C VAL A 47 0.73 -0.29 -1.23
N LEU A 48 -0.40 -0.84 -1.66
CA LEU A 48 -1.55 -0.01 -2.05
C LEU A 48 -2.24 0.63 -0.85
N HIS A 49 -2.23 -0.02 0.30
CA HIS A 49 -2.85 0.58 1.48
C HIS A 49 -2.12 1.87 1.87
N ASP A 50 -0.79 1.87 1.79
CA ASP A 50 0.00 3.07 2.08
C ASP A 50 -0.31 4.18 1.06
N VAL A 51 -0.45 3.80 -0.21
CA VAL A 51 -0.80 4.75 -1.26
C VAL A 51 -2.12 5.44 -0.95
N VAL A 52 -3.12 4.65 -0.57
CA VAL A 52 -4.46 5.21 -0.29
C VAL A 52 -4.43 6.10 0.95
N GLU A 53 -3.67 5.73 1.97
CA GLU A 53 -3.63 6.52 3.21
C GLU A 53 -2.82 7.81 3.07
N ASP A 54 -1.74 7.78 2.30
CA ASP A 54 -0.76 8.87 2.32
C ASP A 54 -0.65 9.63 1.00
N SER A 55 -1.61 9.44 0.10
CA SER A 55 -1.62 10.19 -1.14
C SER A 55 -3.06 10.45 -1.56
N ASN A 56 -3.25 11.05 -2.72
CA ASN A 56 -4.57 11.37 -3.25
C ASN A 56 -5.21 10.24 -4.06
N VAL A 57 -4.55 9.09 -4.13
CA VAL A 57 -5.08 7.95 -4.87
C VAL A 57 -6.22 7.32 -4.07
N THR A 58 -7.35 7.12 -4.73
CA THR A 58 -8.55 6.57 -4.09
C THR A 58 -8.72 5.10 -4.42
N LEU A 59 -9.60 4.43 -3.67
CA LEU A 59 -9.95 3.05 -3.97
C LEU A 59 -10.54 2.93 -5.39
N ASP A 60 -11.28 3.94 -5.81
CA ASP A 60 -11.85 3.96 -7.15
C ASP A 60 -10.77 4.02 -8.22
N ALA A 61 -9.70 4.77 -7.95
CA ALA A 61 -8.57 4.82 -8.87
C ALA A 61 -7.92 3.45 -9.03
N LEU A 62 -7.89 2.65 -7.96
CA LEU A 62 -7.36 1.30 -8.03
C LEU A 62 -8.23 0.41 -8.92
N ARG A 63 -9.56 0.57 -8.83
CA ARG A 63 -10.46 -0.14 -9.72
C ARG A 63 -10.20 0.22 -11.18
N GLN A 64 -10.01 1.49 -11.45
CA GLN A 64 -9.75 1.96 -12.80
C GLN A 64 -8.39 1.48 -13.32
N ALA A 65 -7.44 1.26 -12.43
CA ALA A 65 -6.14 0.73 -12.79
C ALA A 65 -6.18 -0.77 -13.09
N GLY A 66 -7.31 -1.42 -12.86
CA GLY A 66 -7.49 -2.83 -13.22
C GLY A 66 -7.41 -3.80 -12.05
N PHE A 67 -7.34 -3.31 -10.81
CA PHE A 67 -7.34 -4.21 -9.66
C PHE A 67 -8.75 -4.76 -9.42
N SER A 68 -8.81 -6.02 -9.02
CA SER A 68 -10.09 -6.68 -8.79
C SER A 68 -10.80 -6.10 -7.57
N GLU A 69 -12.12 -6.32 -7.49
CA GLU A 69 -12.87 -5.90 -6.31
C GLU A 69 -12.37 -6.61 -5.05
N GLU A 70 -11.91 -7.85 -5.21
CA GLU A 70 -11.33 -8.57 -4.07
C GLU A 70 -10.09 -7.85 -3.55
N MET A 71 -9.23 -7.37 -4.44
CA MET A 71 -8.03 -6.64 -4.05
C MET A 71 -8.38 -5.30 -3.45
N VAL A 72 -9.31 -4.57 -4.06
CA VAL A 72 -9.74 -3.26 -3.55
C VAL A 72 -10.34 -3.42 -2.16
N THR A 73 -11.17 -4.45 -1.97
CA THR A 73 -11.77 -4.73 -0.66
C THR A 73 -10.69 -5.06 0.37
N ALA A 74 -9.67 -5.84 -0.05
CA ALA A 74 -8.58 -6.18 0.87
C ALA A 74 -7.80 -4.94 1.30
N VAL A 75 -7.52 -4.04 0.37
CA VAL A 75 -6.84 -2.78 0.69
C VAL A 75 -7.65 -1.96 1.68
N ALA A 76 -8.96 -1.86 1.44
CA ALA A 76 -9.84 -1.12 2.34
C ALA A 76 -9.87 -1.76 3.74
N ALA A 77 -9.91 -3.09 3.78
CA ALA A 77 -10.03 -3.82 5.04
C ALA A 77 -8.78 -3.71 5.91
N VAL A 78 -7.61 -3.54 5.30
CA VAL A 78 -6.36 -3.45 6.06
C VAL A 78 -5.88 -2.02 6.24
N SER A 79 -6.70 -1.04 5.89
CA SER A 79 -6.37 0.36 6.18
C SER A 79 -6.23 0.54 7.67
N ARG A 80 -5.20 1.28 8.10
CA ARG A 80 -4.91 1.45 9.51
C ARG A 80 -6.00 2.28 10.18
N GLN A 81 -6.43 1.81 11.34
CA GLN A 81 -7.42 2.53 12.13
C GLN A 81 -6.72 3.56 13.01
N ASP A 82 -7.46 4.59 13.41
CA ASP A 82 -6.90 5.73 14.14
C ASP A 82 -6.14 5.31 15.41
N ASP A 83 -6.64 4.31 16.12
CA ASP A 83 -6.05 3.88 17.37
C ASP A 83 -5.14 2.67 17.23
N GLU A 84 -4.88 2.24 15.99
CA GLU A 84 -4.07 1.06 15.74
C GLU A 84 -2.60 1.42 15.66
N THR A 85 -1.76 0.66 16.36
CA THR A 85 -0.31 0.85 16.24
C THR A 85 0.18 0.19 14.96
N TYR A 86 1.39 0.57 14.57
CA TYR A 86 2.00 -0.01 13.38
C TYR A 86 2.21 -1.51 13.53
N GLU A 87 2.64 -1.94 14.71
CA GLU A 87 2.82 -3.36 14.98
C GLU A 87 1.53 -4.13 14.86
N GLU A 88 0.45 -3.58 15.40
CA GLU A 88 -0.85 -4.21 15.33
C GLU A 88 -1.32 -4.30 13.88
N PHE A 89 -1.07 -3.26 13.11
CA PHE A 89 -1.42 -3.26 11.69
C PHE A 89 -0.67 -4.35 10.93
N ILE A 90 0.64 -4.47 11.17
CA ILE A 90 1.45 -5.49 10.50
C ILE A 90 0.95 -6.89 10.87
N ARG A 91 0.63 -7.10 12.14
CA ARG A 91 0.11 -8.39 12.58
C ARG A 91 -1.22 -8.74 11.92
N ARG A 92 -2.05 -7.73 11.70
CA ARG A 92 -3.34 -7.94 11.05
C ARG A 92 -3.20 -8.37 9.61
N LEU A 93 -2.13 -7.95 8.94
CA LEU A 93 -1.88 -8.32 7.55
C LEU A 93 -1.44 -9.78 7.41
N ARG A 94 -1.04 -10.43 8.47
CA ARG A 94 -0.55 -11.81 8.43
C ARG A 94 -1.64 -12.83 8.80
#